data_a032e5e617c363f9885c7ae458c5e80a
#
_entry.id   a032e5e617c363f9885c7ae458c5e80a
#
_cell.length_a   1.000
_cell.length_b   1.000
_cell.length_c   1.000
_cell.angle_alpha   90.00
_cell.angle_beta   90.00
_cell.angle_gamma   90.00
#
_symmetry.space_group_name_H-M   'P 1'
#
loop_
_entity.id
_entity.type
_entity.pdbx_description
1 polymer ?
#
loop_
_entity_poly.entity_id
_entity_poly.type
_entity_poly.pdbx_seq_one_letter_code
_entity_poly.pdbx_strand_id
1 'polypeptide(L)'
;SKLVQTSIDTYKLPYEMKRNLLVNCIYGVDKDFNAVEACKFGLLLKLLEDEDVNSLSSFHPILPDLSNNIFYGNSLLSTADVPADDAFEINPFDFGDRTFDLIVGNPPYMKTEDIKAFTPKEKSLYEKGNRYTSAYKQYDKYFLFIERALNLLKPDGYLGYVVPNKFMKVGAAKELRNFIANNAYLKTMISFGAHQVFADKSTYTCIIVLEKNKHENFKYSEVSDFIGWRVRNVNAYKFCDRPSVTINADTWILCTDEHLPLLNAVTAHTKPLGDIVGDDYIFNGIQTSANKIYVFVPISETRTTYTFKAFDGNEYEVEKAVTKPYFKTAQGADAMSTYRTFKPNARVFFPYKKDNDGHLQLIPLTTIQRRYPLFYTFLMAAKPELDKASRDIQPKPTTADEWYRYGRHQSLEACEVEEKMIVGVLAQTDKYAIDNNGTLVSSGGTAGYCLVSIPSDSQYSIYYI
;
A
#
# COMPACT_ATOMS: atom_id res chain seq x y z
N SER A 1 -25.04 43.49 2.06
CA SER A 1 -24.83 42.18 1.44
C SER A 1 -24.22 42.39 0.06
N LYS A 2 -23.13 41.69 -0.23
CA LYS A 2 -22.44 41.80 -1.52
C LYS A 2 -22.86 40.66 -2.49
N LEU A 3 -23.95 39.92 -2.18
CA LEU A 3 -24.48 38.85 -3.02
C LEU A 3 -25.56 39.40 -3.96
N VAL A 4 -25.59 38.90 -5.18
CA VAL A 4 -26.64 39.19 -6.17
C VAL A 4 -27.69 38.11 -6.05
N GLN A 5 -28.94 38.52 -5.80
CA GLN A 5 -30.06 37.60 -5.76
C GLN A 5 -30.42 37.16 -7.18
N THR A 6 -30.52 35.86 -7.41
CA THR A 6 -30.84 35.28 -8.71
C THR A 6 -32.29 34.72 -8.76
N SER A 7 -32.81 34.31 -7.61
CA SER A 7 -34.20 33.93 -7.42
C SER A 7 -34.61 34.13 -5.96
N ILE A 8 -35.84 33.72 -5.57
CA ILE A 8 -36.41 33.98 -4.22
C ILE A 8 -35.44 33.54 -3.11
N ASP A 9 -34.75 32.39 -3.27
CA ASP A 9 -33.88 31.82 -2.25
C ASP A 9 -32.44 31.52 -2.76
N THR A 10 -32.07 32.03 -3.94
CA THR A 10 -30.76 31.78 -4.53
C THR A 10 -29.96 33.08 -4.73
N TYR A 11 -28.67 32.99 -4.41
CA TYR A 11 -27.74 34.12 -4.51
C TYR A 11 -26.46 33.68 -5.22
N LYS A 12 -25.86 34.57 -6.01
CA LYS A 12 -24.54 34.38 -6.59
C LYS A 12 -23.57 35.47 -6.14
N LEU A 13 -22.28 35.14 -6.20
CA LEU A 13 -21.22 36.12 -6.06
C LEU A 13 -21.17 36.98 -7.33
N PRO A 14 -21.03 38.30 -7.23
CA PRO A 14 -20.72 39.14 -8.39
C PRO A 14 -19.43 38.70 -9.07
N TYR A 15 -19.34 38.92 -10.37
CA TYR A 15 -18.16 38.58 -11.17
C TYR A 15 -16.87 39.16 -10.54
N GLU A 16 -16.87 40.44 -10.15
CA GLU A 16 -15.74 41.08 -9.52
C GLU A 16 -15.23 40.34 -8.28
N MET A 17 -16.16 39.87 -7.42
CA MET A 17 -15.77 39.09 -6.24
C MET A 17 -15.21 37.75 -6.59
N LYS A 18 -15.83 37.01 -7.53
CA LYS A 18 -15.31 35.73 -8.04
C LYS A 18 -13.90 35.91 -8.61
N ARG A 19 -13.70 36.96 -9.44
CA ARG A 19 -12.39 37.28 -10.02
C ARG A 19 -11.35 37.62 -8.96
N ASN A 20 -11.69 38.40 -7.95
CA ASN A 20 -10.81 38.77 -6.85
C ASN A 20 -10.40 37.56 -6.00
N LEU A 21 -11.36 36.68 -5.69
CA LEU A 21 -11.06 35.41 -5.01
C LEU A 21 -10.13 34.52 -5.84
N LEU A 22 -10.40 34.38 -7.13
CA LEU A 22 -9.59 33.55 -8.02
C LEU A 22 -8.15 34.04 -8.09
N VAL A 23 -7.94 35.34 -8.31
CA VAL A 23 -6.60 35.92 -8.51
C VAL A 23 -5.81 36.05 -7.20
N ASN A 24 -6.47 36.33 -6.08
CA ASN A 24 -5.79 36.61 -4.83
C ASN A 24 -5.75 35.47 -3.82
N CYS A 25 -6.63 34.45 -3.97
CA CYS A 25 -6.78 33.43 -2.94
C CYS A 25 -6.54 32.00 -3.46
N ILE A 26 -6.61 31.77 -4.78
CA ILE A 26 -6.50 30.42 -5.35
C ILE A 26 -5.12 30.22 -5.97
N TYR A 27 -4.40 29.20 -5.50
CA TYR A 27 -3.08 28.84 -5.97
C TYR A 27 -3.00 27.34 -6.20
N GLY A 28 -2.25 26.92 -7.20
CA GLY A 28 -2.05 25.50 -7.50
C GLY A 28 -0.70 25.25 -8.15
N VAL A 29 -0.24 24.02 -8.06
CA VAL A 29 0.97 23.55 -8.75
C VAL A 29 0.78 22.11 -9.18
N ASP A 30 1.16 21.81 -10.40
CA ASP A 30 1.19 20.46 -10.94
C ASP A 30 2.48 20.22 -11.73
N LYS A 31 2.92 18.98 -11.75
CA LYS A 31 4.11 18.54 -12.50
C LYS A 31 3.78 18.25 -13.98
N ASP A 32 2.52 18.18 -14.35
CA ASP A 32 2.06 18.03 -15.73
C ASP A 32 1.63 19.39 -16.29
N PHE A 33 2.33 19.85 -17.31
CA PHE A 33 2.03 21.12 -17.97
C PHE A 33 0.61 21.16 -18.54
N ASN A 34 0.14 20.04 -19.14
CA ASN A 34 -1.21 19.98 -19.69
C ASN A 34 -2.28 20.05 -18.60
N ALA A 35 -2.02 19.47 -17.42
CA ALA A 35 -2.90 19.57 -16.27
C ALA A 35 -2.97 21.02 -15.75
N VAL A 36 -1.86 21.74 -15.73
CA VAL A 36 -1.81 23.17 -15.39
C VAL A 36 -2.68 24.01 -16.34
N GLU A 37 -2.52 23.83 -17.65
CA GLU A 37 -3.31 24.58 -18.64
C GLU A 37 -4.80 24.21 -18.59
N ALA A 38 -5.12 22.92 -18.42
CA ALA A 38 -6.50 22.48 -18.24
C ALA A 38 -7.13 23.04 -16.95
N CYS A 39 -6.36 23.14 -15.87
CA CYS A 39 -6.79 23.75 -14.62
C CYS A 39 -7.08 25.24 -14.79
N LYS A 40 -6.16 26.02 -15.41
CA LYS A 40 -6.39 27.44 -15.73
C LYS A 40 -7.67 27.62 -16.53
N PHE A 41 -7.83 26.85 -17.59
CA PHE A 41 -9.03 26.91 -18.45
C PHE A 41 -10.30 26.58 -17.66
N GLY A 42 -10.31 25.51 -16.84
CA GLY A 42 -11.45 25.15 -16.00
C GLY A 42 -11.81 26.23 -14.98
N LEU A 43 -10.82 26.88 -14.36
CA LEU A 43 -11.04 27.98 -13.42
C LEU A 43 -11.62 29.21 -14.11
N LEU A 44 -11.17 29.52 -15.33
CA LEU A 44 -11.71 30.62 -16.13
C LEU A 44 -13.16 30.35 -16.56
N LEU A 45 -13.47 29.11 -16.95
CA LEU A 45 -14.86 28.70 -17.22
C LEU A 45 -15.74 28.83 -15.97
N LYS A 46 -15.22 28.41 -14.81
CA LYS A 46 -15.95 28.55 -13.53
C LYS A 46 -16.16 30.02 -13.13
N LEU A 47 -15.25 30.90 -13.49
CA LEU A 47 -15.40 32.33 -13.28
C LEU A 47 -16.55 32.92 -14.09
N LEU A 48 -16.74 32.44 -15.32
CA LEU A 48 -17.81 32.89 -16.22
C LEU A 48 -19.18 32.26 -15.95
N GLU A 49 -19.24 31.21 -15.12
CA GLU A 49 -20.50 30.55 -14.79
C GLU A 49 -21.53 31.52 -14.25
N ASP A 50 -22.77 31.50 -14.81
CA ASP A 50 -23.88 32.38 -14.45
C ASP A 50 -23.65 33.91 -14.78
N GLU A 51 -22.69 34.23 -15.64
CA GLU A 51 -22.46 35.60 -16.09
C GLU A 51 -23.07 35.82 -17.50
N ASP A 52 -23.45 37.09 -17.75
CA ASP A 52 -23.96 37.55 -19.04
C ASP A 52 -23.16 38.76 -19.56
N VAL A 53 -23.50 39.22 -20.76
CA VAL A 53 -22.83 40.36 -21.40
C VAL A 53 -22.89 41.64 -20.54
N ASN A 54 -23.99 41.84 -19.81
CA ASN A 54 -24.17 43.03 -18.99
C ASN A 54 -23.28 42.98 -17.74
N SER A 55 -23.21 41.82 -17.07
CA SER A 55 -22.36 41.65 -15.89
C SER A 55 -20.86 41.73 -16.19
N LEU A 56 -20.48 41.48 -17.46
CA LEU A 56 -19.09 41.49 -17.92
C LEU A 56 -18.66 42.79 -18.62
N SER A 57 -19.61 43.65 -19.00
CA SER A 57 -19.36 44.81 -19.87
C SER A 57 -18.34 45.83 -19.33
N SER A 58 -18.19 45.91 -18.04
CA SER A 58 -17.23 46.84 -17.38
C SER A 58 -15.83 46.27 -17.16
N PHE A 59 -15.57 44.97 -17.54
CA PHE A 59 -14.30 44.32 -17.26
C PHE A 59 -13.47 44.14 -18.55
N HIS A 60 -12.28 44.71 -18.58
CA HIS A 60 -11.32 44.56 -19.66
C HIS A 60 -9.89 44.42 -19.10
N PRO A 61 -9.20 43.28 -19.31
CA PRO A 61 -9.71 42.03 -19.93
C PRO A 61 -10.72 41.32 -19.04
N ILE A 62 -11.69 40.64 -19.69
CA ILE A 62 -12.69 39.88 -18.99
C ILE A 62 -12.01 38.72 -18.23
N LEU A 63 -11.13 37.94 -18.88
CA LEU A 63 -10.43 36.85 -18.25
C LEU A 63 -9.09 37.33 -17.67
N PRO A 64 -8.84 37.08 -16.37
CA PRO A 64 -7.54 37.37 -15.77
C PRO A 64 -6.47 36.39 -16.22
N ASP A 65 -5.22 36.82 -16.19
CA ASP A 65 -4.07 35.93 -16.31
C ASP A 65 -3.87 35.19 -14.99
N LEU A 66 -3.75 33.84 -15.08
CA LEU A 66 -3.53 32.94 -13.94
C LEU A 66 -2.09 32.41 -13.86
N SER A 67 -1.15 33.00 -14.60
CA SER A 67 0.26 32.57 -14.60
C SER A 67 0.93 32.70 -13.24
N ASN A 68 0.46 33.62 -12.40
CA ASN A 68 0.94 33.85 -11.03
C ASN A 68 0.12 33.07 -9.96
N ASN A 69 -0.77 32.21 -10.40
CA ASN A 69 -1.66 31.43 -9.54
C ASN A 69 -1.50 29.93 -9.69
N ILE A 70 -1.45 29.46 -10.95
CA ILE A 70 -1.36 28.04 -11.27
C ILE A 70 -0.04 27.78 -11.97
N PHE A 71 0.81 26.98 -11.31
CA PHE A 71 2.21 26.82 -11.65
C PHE A 71 2.52 25.44 -12.16
N TYR A 72 3.47 25.37 -13.08
CA TYR A 72 4.06 24.12 -13.57
C TYR A 72 5.34 23.83 -12.80
N GLY A 73 5.39 22.73 -12.02
CA GLY A 73 6.59 22.36 -11.27
C GLY A 73 6.39 21.26 -10.24
N ASN A 74 7.50 20.81 -9.69
CA ASN A 74 7.57 19.81 -8.62
C ASN A 74 7.54 20.48 -7.26
N SER A 75 6.38 20.55 -6.61
CA SER A 75 6.17 21.22 -5.32
C SER A 75 6.85 20.55 -4.11
N LEU A 76 7.39 19.34 -4.26
CA LEU A 76 8.14 18.66 -3.21
C LEU A 76 9.60 19.11 -3.11
N LEU A 77 10.13 19.80 -4.11
CA LEU A 77 11.53 20.24 -4.19
C LEU A 77 11.59 21.72 -4.52
N SER A 78 12.38 22.47 -3.76
CA SER A 78 12.70 23.86 -4.06
C SER A 78 13.92 23.94 -5.00
N THR A 79 14.15 25.10 -5.61
CA THR A 79 15.32 25.34 -6.46
C THR A 79 16.64 25.17 -5.70
N ALA A 80 16.66 25.44 -4.40
CA ALA A 80 17.83 25.25 -3.55
C ALA A 80 18.18 23.79 -3.30
N ASP A 81 17.24 22.86 -3.53
CA ASP A 81 17.41 21.42 -3.27
C ASP A 81 17.98 20.67 -4.45
N VAL A 82 17.86 21.24 -5.65
CA VAL A 82 18.13 20.55 -6.91
C VAL A 82 19.42 21.10 -7.51
N PRO A 83 20.39 20.24 -7.89
CA PRO A 83 21.55 20.66 -8.66
C PRO A 83 21.15 21.37 -9.96
N ALA A 84 21.91 22.38 -10.37
CA ALA A 84 21.60 23.16 -11.56
C ALA A 84 21.44 22.30 -12.84
N ASP A 85 22.26 21.26 -12.97
CA ASP A 85 22.21 20.33 -14.11
C ASP A 85 20.94 19.48 -14.15
N ASP A 86 20.29 19.27 -13.03
CA ASP A 86 19.05 18.49 -12.91
C ASP A 86 17.78 19.36 -12.88
N ALA A 87 17.94 20.68 -12.78
CA ALA A 87 16.81 21.62 -12.60
C ALA A 87 15.79 21.56 -13.74
N PHE A 88 16.23 21.37 -14.98
CA PHE A 88 15.35 21.27 -16.13
C PHE A 88 14.48 19.98 -16.12
N GLU A 89 15.08 18.85 -15.75
CA GLU A 89 14.38 17.56 -15.71
C GLU A 89 13.42 17.48 -14.51
N ILE A 90 13.84 17.94 -13.35
CA ILE A 90 13.08 17.86 -12.10
C ILE A 90 12.01 18.94 -12.02
N ASN A 91 12.29 20.11 -12.60
CA ASN A 91 11.46 21.31 -12.57
C ASN A 91 11.00 21.66 -11.14
N PRO A 92 11.95 21.99 -10.23
CA PRO A 92 11.61 22.30 -8.84
C PRO A 92 10.74 23.54 -8.75
N PHE A 93 9.83 23.55 -7.76
CA PHE A 93 8.97 24.69 -7.51
C PHE A 93 8.80 24.95 -6.02
N ASP A 94 8.86 26.20 -5.65
CA ASP A 94 8.60 26.65 -4.29
C ASP A 94 7.65 27.87 -4.28
N PHE A 95 6.75 27.89 -3.32
CA PHE A 95 5.88 29.05 -3.08
C PHE A 95 6.60 30.23 -2.38
N GLY A 96 7.90 30.11 -2.08
CA GLY A 96 8.66 31.06 -1.28
C GLY A 96 8.11 31.11 0.15
N ASP A 97 7.98 32.32 0.69
CA ASP A 97 7.46 32.57 2.05
C ASP A 97 5.94 32.50 2.15
N ARG A 98 5.25 32.12 1.07
CA ARG A 98 3.78 32.06 1.06
C ARG A 98 3.30 30.86 1.87
N THR A 99 2.36 31.11 2.77
CA THR A 99 1.65 30.13 3.55
C THR A 99 0.15 30.19 3.27
N PHE A 100 -0.55 29.10 3.55
CA PHE A 100 -1.96 28.93 3.15
C PHE A 100 -2.86 28.70 4.36
N ASP A 101 -4.09 29.18 4.28
CA ASP A 101 -5.15 28.90 5.25
C ASP A 101 -5.77 27.52 5.01
N LEU A 102 -5.80 27.09 3.73
CA LEU A 102 -6.40 25.82 3.32
C LEU A 102 -5.59 25.22 2.17
N ILE A 103 -5.26 23.93 2.30
CA ILE A 103 -4.68 23.13 1.23
C ILE A 103 -5.60 21.93 1.00
N VAL A 104 -6.00 21.69 -0.26
CA VAL A 104 -6.82 20.54 -0.65
C VAL A 104 -6.19 19.83 -1.83
N GLY A 105 -6.39 18.51 -1.91
CA GLY A 105 -5.86 17.76 -3.03
C GLY A 105 -6.06 16.25 -2.94
N ASN A 106 -5.61 15.60 -4.00
CA ASN A 106 -5.50 14.15 -4.13
C ASN A 106 -4.07 13.85 -4.60
N PRO A 107 -3.11 13.70 -3.66
CA PRO A 107 -1.70 13.51 -4.01
C PRO A 107 -1.47 12.17 -4.72
N PRO A 108 -0.40 12.03 -5.53
CA PRO A 108 -0.13 10.80 -6.28
C PRO A 108 0.19 9.61 -5.37
N TYR A 109 -0.47 8.46 -5.62
CA TYR A 109 -0.26 7.18 -4.91
C TYR A 109 0.85 6.38 -5.60
N MET A 110 2.11 6.76 -5.37
CA MET A 110 3.26 6.15 -6.00
C MET A 110 4.15 5.51 -4.92
N LYS A 111 4.41 4.21 -5.04
CA LYS A 111 5.28 3.46 -4.12
C LYS A 111 6.75 3.79 -4.35
N THR A 112 7.59 3.51 -3.37
CA THR A 112 9.04 3.70 -3.47
C THR A 112 9.68 3.01 -4.68
N GLU A 113 9.21 1.80 -5.04
CA GLU A 113 9.69 1.07 -6.21
C GLU A 113 9.42 1.85 -7.50
N ASP A 114 8.21 2.40 -7.64
CA ASP A 114 7.81 3.20 -8.80
C ASP A 114 8.57 4.53 -8.83
N ILE A 115 8.74 5.19 -7.67
CA ILE A 115 9.55 6.42 -7.57
C ILE A 115 10.99 6.12 -8.01
N LYS A 116 11.56 4.99 -7.57
CA LYS A 116 12.91 4.56 -7.95
C LYS A 116 13.02 4.23 -9.44
N ALA A 117 11.98 3.64 -10.03
CA ALA A 117 11.97 3.25 -11.44
C ALA A 117 11.79 4.45 -12.37
N PHE A 118 10.86 5.36 -12.05
CA PHE A 118 10.46 6.45 -12.93
C PHE A 118 11.14 7.79 -12.64
N THR A 119 11.48 8.05 -11.36
CA THR A 119 12.05 9.34 -10.92
C THR A 119 13.19 9.13 -9.91
N PRO A 120 14.27 8.41 -10.28
CA PRO A 120 15.34 8.03 -9.33
C PRO A 120 16.09 9.25 -8.77
N LYS A 121 16.27 10.31 -9.55
CA LYS A 121 16.92 11.54 -9.11
C LYS A 121 16.09 12.25 -8.04
N GLU A 122 14.79 12.37 -8.25
CA GLU A 122 13.88 12.97 -7.26
C GLU A 122 13.90 12.17 -5.95
N LYS A 123 13.88 10.82 -6.04
CA LYS A 123 13.95 9.96 -4.85
C LYS A 123 15.17 10.28 -4.00
N SER A 124 16.34 10.38 -4.61
CA SER A 124 17.58 10.69 -3.89
C SER A 124 17.52 12.05 -3.18
N LEU A 125 16.86 13.02 -3.78
CA LEU A 125 16.69 14.36 -3.20
C LEU A 125 15.65 14.38 -2.07
N TYR A 126 14.58 13.58 -2.15
CA TYR A 126 13.62 13.46 -1.06
C TYR A 126 14.24 12.89 0.22
N GLU A 127 15.19 11.97 0.08
CA GLU A 127 15.88 11.29 1.19
C GLU A 127 17.12 12.05 1.68
N LYS A 128 17.64 12.99 0.90
CA LYS A 128 18.86 13.72 1.22
C LYS A 128 18.66 14.62 2.44
N GLY A 129 19.56 14.49 3.43
CA GLY A 129 19.61 15.37 4.59
C GLY A 129 18.36 15.33 5.48
N ASN A 130 17.62 14.21 5.46
CA ASN A 130 16.35 14.06 6.20
C ASN A 130 15.33 15.17 5.85
N ARG A 131 15.28 15.57 4.58
CA ARG A 131 14.36 16.58 4.08
C ARG A 131 12.91 16.32 4.46
N TYR A 132 12.49 15.05 4.30
CA TYR A 132 11.19 14.57 4.72
C TYR A 132 11.36 13.46 5.76
N THR A 133 10.85 13.69 6.96
CA THR A 133 10.81 12.67 8.01
C THR A 133 9.99 11.46 7.58
N SER A 134 8.93 11.71 6.81
CA SER A 134 8.05 10.69 6.24
C SER A 134 8.67 9.87 5.10
N ALA A 135 9.86 10.24 4.59
CA ALA A 135 10.64 9.44 3.62
C ALA A 135 11.34 8.26 4.31
N TYR A 136 10.59 7.41 4.99
CA TYR A 136 11.08 6.31 5.80
C TYR A 136 10.80 4.96 5.17
N LYS A 137 11.83 4.09 5.05
CA LYS A 137 11.74 2.75 4.43
C LYS A 137 11.14 2.80 3.02
N GLN A 138 10.14 1.94 2.76
CA GLN A 138 9.41 1.89 1.49
C GLN A 138 8.16 2.78 1.55
N TYR A 139 8.38 4.10 1.65
CA TYR A 139 7.31 5.09 1.74
C TYR A 139 6.52 5.24 0.43
N ASP A 140 5.31 5.77 0.52
CA ASP A 140 4.52 6.24 -0.62
C ASP A 140 4.68 7.75 -0.80
N LYS A 141 4.65 8.21 -2.04
CA LYS A 141 4.87 9.63 -2.38
C LYS A 141 3.89 10.58 -1.68
N TYR A 142 2.64 10.14 -1.45
CA TYR A 142 1.65 10.98 -0.74
C TYR A 142 2.04 11.28 0.72
N PHE A 143 2.93 10.51 1.35
CA PHE A 143 3.44 10.84 2.70
C PHE A 143 4.18 12.17 2.67
N LEU A 144 5.01 12.37 1.65
CA LEU A 144 5.78 13.60 1.45
C LEU A 144 4.86 14.79 1.19
N PHE A 145 3.78 14.58 0.43
CA PHE A 145 2.79 15.64 0.17
C PHE A 145 2.05 16.06 1.43
N ILE A 146 1.72 15.15 2.34
CA ILE A 146 1.11 15.49 3.64
C ILE A 146 2.08 16.34 4.46
N GLU A 147 3.33 15.89 4.61
CA GLU A 147 4.35 16.64 5.38
C GLU A 147 4.63 18.00 4.75
N ARG A 148 4.79 18.08 3.42
CA ARG A 148 5.00 19.35 2.70
C ARG A 148 3.83 20.30 2.88
N ALA A 149 2.60 19.82 2.77
CA ALA A 149 1.40 20.63 2.93
C ALA A 149 1.30 21.21 4.35
N LEU A 150 1.54 20.39 5.39
CA LEU A 150 1.57 20.87 6.77
C LEU A 150 2.64 21.94 7.00
N ASN A 151 3.78 21.83 6.32
CA ASN A 151 4.82 22.87 6.40
C ASN A 151 4.38 24.20 5.74
N LEU A 152 3.58 24.11 4.67
CA LEU A 152 3.06 25.29 3.96
C LEU A 152 1.81 25.92 4.61
N LEU A 153 1.17 25.25 5.56
CA LEU A 153 0.02 25.81 6.27
C LEU A 153 0.44 26.89 7.27
N LYS A 154 -0.39 27.92 7.40
CA LYS A 154 -0.39 28.82 8.55
C LYS A 154 -0.74 28.05 9.84
N PRO A 155 -0.43 28.58 11.03
CA PRO A 155 -1.09 28.15 12.26
C PRO A 155 -2.61 28.17 12.08
N ASP A 156 -3.32 27.18 12.63
CA ASP A 156 -4.78 27.00 12.48
C ASP A 156 -5.26 26.73 11.03
N GLY A 157 -4.35 26.57 10.08
CA GLY A 157 -4.68 26.24 8.69
C GLY A 157 -5.06 24.76 8.52
N TYR A 158 -5.84 24.48 7.49
CA TYR A 158 -6.43 23.16 7.24
C TYR A 158 -5.82 22.47 6.03
N LEU A 159 -5.58 21.17 6.15
CA LEU A 159 -5.26 20.26 5.05
C LEU A 159 -6.40 19.27 4.86
N GLY A 160 -6.94 19.16 3.65
CA GLY A 160 -7.94 18.17 3.28
C GLY A 160 -7.47 17.31 2.11
N TYR A 161 -7.08 16.06 2.36
CA TYR A 161 -6.60 15.15 1.32
C TYR A 161 -7.42 13.86 1.25
N VAL A 162 -7.57 13.34 0.03
CA VAL A 162 -7.98 11.95 -0.21
C VAL A 162 -6.71 11.11 -0.35
N VAL A 163 -6.53 10.10 0.49
CA VAL A 163 -5.31 9.30 0.54
C VAL A 163 -5.63 7.82 0.77
N PRO A 164 -4.73 6.89 0.39
CA PRO A 164 -4.87 5.49 0.76
C PRO A 164 -4.90 5.31 2.28
N ASN A 165 -5.86 4.54 2.78
CA ASN A 165 -6.01 4.29 4.22
C ASN A 165 -4.91 3.38 4.82
N LYS A 166 -4.12 2.73 3.97
CA LYS A 166 -3.04 1.81 4.40
C LYS A 166 -1.97 2.48 5.28
N PHE A 167 -1.81 3.82 5.23
CA PHE A 167 -0.84 4.51 6.10
C PHE A 167 -1.11 4.26 7.59
N MET A 168 -2.34 3.97 7.96
CA MET A 168 -2.69 3.62 9.34
C MET A 168 -1.99 2.34 9.82
N LYS A 169 -1.68 1.41 8.91
CA LYS A 169 -1.26 0.04 9.26
C LYS A 169 0.18 -0.30 8.83
N VAL A 170 0.66 0.24 7.70
CA VAL A 170 1.97 -0.17 7.15
C VAL A 170 3.13 0.39 7.97
N GLY A 171 4.18 -0.43 8.15
CA GLY A 171 5.37 -0.04 8.91
C GLY A 171 6.12 1.15 8.30
N ALA A 172 6.09 1.31 6.97
CA ALA A 172 6.71 2.44 6.27
C ALA A 172 6.09 3.80 6.62
N ALA A 173 4.84 3.84 7.11
CA ALA A 173 4.16 5.07 7.52
C ALA A 173 4.39 5.44 9.00
N LYS A 174 5.26 4.74 9.71
CA LYS A 174 5.51 4.99 11.15
C LYS A 174 5.85 6.46 11.42
N GLU A 175 6.76 7.03 10.67
CA GLU A 175 7.20 8.41 10.87
C GLU A 175 6.11 9.42 10.49
N LEU A 176 5.31 9.17 9.46
CA LEU A 176 4.15 10.00 9.15
C LEU A 176 3.11 9.96 10.27
N ARG A 177 2.78 8.76 10.79
CA ARG A 177 1.86 8.62 11.93
C ARG A 177 2.39 9.35 13.16
N ASN A 178 3.67 9.19 13.45
CA ASN A 178 4.36 9.88 14.53
C ASN A 178 4.25 11.40 14.39
N PHE A 179 4.50 11.92 13.18
CA PHE A 179 4.40 13.35 12.90
C PHE A 179 3.00 13.91 13.13
N ILE A 180 1.96 13.21 12.67
CA ILE A 180 0.56 13.64 12.85
C ILE A 180 0.14 13.52 14.31
N ALA A 181 0.45 12.40 14.97
CA ALA A 181 0.00 12.10 16.33
C ALA A 181 0.68 12.97 17.39
N ASN A 182 2.01 13.14 17.32
CA ASN A 182 2.76 13.95 18.30
C ASN A 182 2.34 15.42 18.29
N ASN A 183 1.91 15.92 17.13
CA ASN A 183 1.40 17.27 17.00
C ASN A 183 -0.11 17.35 17.22
N ALA A 184 -0.79 16.20 17.36
CA ALA A 184 -2.25 16.10 17.49
C ALA A 184 -3.00 16.87 16.38
N TYR A 185 -2.51 16.80 15.13
CA TYR A 185 -3.03 17.57 14.00
C TYR A 185 -4.29 16.94 13.36
N LEU A 186 -4.63 15.68 13.69
CA LEU A 186 -5.80 15.03 13.12
C LEU A 186 -7.09 15.68 13.63
N LYS A 187 -7.85 16.30 12.75
CA LYS A 187 -9.15 16.94 13.04
C LYS A 187 -10.32 16.03 12.70
N THR A 188 -10.26 15.43 11.51
CA THR A 188 -11.34 14.56 11.03
C THR A 188 -10.77 13.49 10.11
N MET A 189 -11.32 12.29 10.20
CA MET A 189 -11.02 11.20 9.29
C MET A 189 -12.31 10.49 8.87
N ILE A 190 -12.50 10.35 7.57
CA ILE A 190 -13.61 9.59 6.97
C ILE A 190 -13.00 8.41 6.22
N SER A 191 -13.22 7.21 6.73
CA SER A 191 -12.80 5.96 6.10
C SER A 191 -13.89 5.44 5.16
N PHE A 192 -13.50 5.03 3.97
CA PHE A 192 -14.40 4.32 3.05
C PHE A 192 -14.34 2.79 3.21
N GLY A 193 -13.64 2.31 4.25
CA GLY A 193 -13.53 0.87 4.51
C GLY A 193 -13.01 0.10 3.31
N ALA A 194 -13.80 -0.88 2.86
CA ALA A 194 -13.54 -1.69 1.67
C ALA A 194 -14.18 -1.15 0.38
N HIS A 195 -14.84 0.03 0.43
CA HIS A 195 -15.44 0.62 -0.76
C HIS A 195 -14.37 1.20 -1.70
N GLN A 196 -14.48 0.89 -2.98
CA GLN A 196 -13.64 1.47 -4.03
C GLN A 196 -14.20 2.82 -4.48
N VAL A 197 -13.51 3.90 -4.08
CA VAL A 197 -13.92 5.27 -4.44
C VAL A 197 -13.60 5.58 -5.91
N PHE A 198 -12.53 5.00 -6.45
CA PHE A 198 -12.08 5.19 -7.82
C PHE A 198 -12.24 3.89 -8.60
N ALA A 199 -12.95 3.93 -9.75
CA ALA A 199 -13.31 2.75 -10.53
C ALA A 199 -12.10 1.95 -11.03
N ASP A 200 -11.01 2.63 -11.36
CA ASP A 200 -9.82 2.02 -11.98
C ASP A 200 -8.69 1.72 -11.00
N LYS A 201 -8.92 1.86 -9.70
CA LYS A 201 -7.89 1.67 -8.66
C LYS A 201 -8.38 0.74 -7.56
N SER A 202 -7.67 -0.34 -7.32
CA SER A 202 -7.92 -1.26 -6.20
C SER A 202 -7.42 -0.73 -4.84
N THR A 203 -7.40 0.60 -4.67
CA THR A 203 -6.87 1.24 -3.46
C THR A 203 -8.01 1.69 -2.57
N TYR A 204 -8.03 1.19 -1.34
CA TYR A 204 -8.94 1.67 -0.31
C TYR A 204 -8.46 3.01 0.22
N THR A 205 -9.36 3.99 0.25
CA THR A 205 -9.02 5.38 0.56
C THR A 205 -9.74 5.89 1.81
N CYS A 206 -9.29 7.01 2.31
CA CYS A 206 -9.95 7.81 3.31
C CYS A 206 -9.78 9.30 2.98
N ILE A 207 -10.64 10.12 3.53
CA ILE A 207 -10.44 11.57 3.61
C ILE A 207 -9.81 11.86 4.96
N ILE A 208 -8.68 12.57 4.95
CA ILE A 208 -8.07 13.12 6.15
C ILE A 208 -8.22 14.64 6.14
N VAL A 209 -8.63 15.21 7.25
CA VAL A 209 -8.57 16.64 7.52
C VAL A 209 -7.63 16.84 8.69
N LEU A 210 -6.52 17.51 8.42
CA LEU A 210 -5.55 17.91 9.44
C LEU A 210 -5.68 19.42 9.65
N GLU A 211 -5.58 19.86 10.89
CA GLU A 211 -5.50 21.26 11.27
C GLU A 211 -4.16 21.50 11.94
N LYS A 212 -3.43 22.55 11.54
CA LYS A 212 -2.13 22.87 12.13
C LYS A 212 -2.29 23.51 13.51
N ASN A 213 -3.03 22.80 14.36
CA ASN A 213 -3.31 23.11 15.77
C ASN A 213 -3.53 21.81 16.53
N LYS A 214 -3.28 21.83 17.85
CA LYS A 214 -3.46 20.63 18.70
C LYS A 214 -4.93 20.41 19.03
N HIS A 215 -5.35 19.16 18.90
CA HIS A 215 -6.69 18.69 19.24
C HIS A 215 -6.65 17.64 20.34
N GLU A 216 -7.47 17.79 21.37
CA GLU A 216 -7.68 16.76 22.38
C GLU A 216 -8.42 15.56 21.80
N ASN A 217 -9.35 15.82 20.86
CA ASN A 217 -10.15 14.81 20.19
C ASN A 217 -10.22 15.09 18.69
N PHE A 218 -10.38 14.03 17.91
CA PHE A 218 -10.67 14.10 16.47
C PHE A 218 -11.96 13.34 16.14
N LYS A 219 -12.58 13.71 15.03
CA LYS A 219 -13.80 13.05 14.52
C LYS A 219 -13.43 11.91 13.59
N TYR A 220 -13.96 10.72 13.85
CA TYR A 220 -13.82 9.56 12.99
C TYR A 220 -15.19 9.13 12.45
N SER A 221 -15.23 8.71 11.20
CA SER A 221 -16.41 8.08 10.60
C SER A 221 -15.99 7.00 9.63
N GLU A 222 -16.77 5.94 9.54
CA GLU A 222 -16.70 4.94 8.48
C GLU A 222 -17.96 4.99 7.65
N VAL A 223 -17.82 5.07 6.33
CA VAL A 223 -18.94 5.13 5.39
C VAL A 223 -19.48 3.72 5.20
N SER A 224 -20.65 3.45 5.71
CA SER A 224 -21.35 2.17 5.56
C SER A 224 -22.15 2.08 4.26
N ASP A 225 -22.68 3.20 3.78
CA ASP A 225 -23.42 3.32 2.52
C ASP A 225 -22.71 4.31 1.58
N PHE A 226 -21.86 3.78 0.69
CA PHE A 226 -21.10 4.60 -0.23
C PHE A 226 -21.97 5.30 -1.29
N ILE A 227 -23.08 4.69 -1.71
CA ILE A 227 -24.00 5.29 -2.69
C ILE A 227 -24.73 6.48 -2.02
N GLY A 228 -25.27 6.26 -0.83
CA GLY A 228 -25.88 7.31 -0.03
C GLY A 228 -24.93 8.46 0.26
N TRP A 229 -23.66 8.15 0.59
CA TRP A 229 -22.65 9.17 0.81
C TRP A 229 -22.40 10.05 -0.44
N ARG A 230 -22.35 9.46 -1.64
CA ARG A 230 -22.19 10.19 -2.91
C ARG A 230 -23.33 11.17 -3.20
N VAL A 231 -24.55 10.84 -2.79
CA VAL A 231 -25.72 11.73 -2.93
C VAL A 231 -25.96 12.60 -1.68
N ARG A 232 -24.94 12.68 -0.80
CA ARG A 232 -24.96 13.49 0.43
C ARG A 232 -26.07 13.10 1.43
N ASN A 233 -26.41 11.82 1.48
CA ASN A 233 -27.30 11.30 2.50
C ASN A 233 -26.61 11.34 3.86
N VAL A 234 -27.12 12.15 4.78
CA VAL A 234 -26.55 12.33 6.13
C VAL A 234 -26.55 11.07 6.99
N ASN A 235 -27.38 10.07 6.64
CA ASN A 235 -27.42 8.78 7.32
C ASN A 235 -26.38 7.77 6.81
N ALA A 236 -25.67 8.09 5.72
CA ALA A 236 -24.65 7.21 5.14
C ALA A 236 -23.37 7.10 5.98
N TYR A 237 -23.21 7.99 6.95
CA TYR A 237 -22.05 8.01 7.85
C TYR A 237 -22.42 8.74 9.16
N LYS A 238 -21.74 8.34 10.23
CA LYS A 238 -21.90 8.97 11.55
C LYS A 238 -20.54 9.25 12.14
N PHE A 239 -20.34 10.47 12.60
CA PHE A 239 -19.11 10.81 13.31
C PHE A 239 -19.16 10.35 14.76
N CYS A 240 -18.02 9.85 15.22
CA CYS A 240 -17.72 9.60 16.61
C CYS A 240 -16.44 10.36 17.00
N ASP A 241 -16.37 10.80 18.24
CA ASP A 241 -15.19 11.47 18.76
C ASP A 241 -14.19 10.44 19.32
N ARG A 242 -12.90 10.64 19.02
CA ARG A 242 -11.80 9.80 19.47
C ARG A 242 -10.73 10.67 20.12
N PRO A 243 -10.25 10.33 21.34
CA PRO A 243 -9.15 11.06 21.95
C PRO A 243 -7.88 10.99 21.11
N SER A 244 -7.20 12.10 20.91
CA SER A 244 -5.96 12.15 20.10
C SER A 244 -4.85 11.29 20.69
N VAL A 245 -4.87 11.01 21.99
CA VAL A 245 -3.94 10.09 22.66
C VAL A 245 -4.10 8.62 22.25
N THR A 246 -5.19 8.26 21.55
CA THR A 246 -5.41 6.90 21.04
C THR A 246 -4.61 6.58 19.79
N ILE A 247 -4.01 7.58 19.15
CA ILE A 247 -3.15 7.43 18.00
C ILE A 247 -1.71 7.83 18.33
N ASN A 248 -0.76 7.08 17.79
CA ASN A 248 0.69 7.29 17.98
C ASN A 248 1.46 6.86 16.74
N ALA A 249 2.74 6.57 16.86
CA ALA A 249 3.58 6.06 15.77
C ALA A 249 3.20 4.63 15.33
N ASP A 250 2.54 3.86 16.18
CA ASP A 250 2.14 2.49 15.90
C ASP A 250 0.91 2.42 14.98
N THR A 251 0.46 1.22 14.68
CA THR A 251 -0.72 0.98 13.86
C THR A 251 -1.97 1.62 14.48
N TRP A 252 -2.69 2.41 13.70
CA TRP A 252 -3.96 2.98 14.13
C TRP A 252 -5.09 1.98 13.90
N ILE A 253 -5.74 1.57 14.97
CA ILE A 253 -6.95 0.73 14.94
C ILE A 253 -8.12 1.63 15.29
N LEU A 254 -8.80 2.13 14.27
CA LEU A 254 -9.95 3.03 14.42
C LEU A 254 -11.23 2.27 14.09
N CYS A 255 -12.27 2.48 14.91
CA CYS A 255 -13.59 1.90 14.70
C CYS A 255 -14.68 2.89 15.12
N THR A 256 -15.91 2.63 14.71
CA THR A 256 -17.11 3.37 15.14
C THR A 256 -17.50 3.03 16.58
N ASP A 257 -18.40 3.79 17.18
CA ASP A 257 -18.86 3.55 18.56
C ASP A 257 -19.53 2.18 18.73
N GLU A 258 -20.12 1.65 17.68
CA GLU A 258 -20.73 0.32 17.66
C GLU A 258 -19.70 -0.79 17.95
N HIS A 259 -18.50 -0.68 17.40
CA HIS A 259 -17.44 -1.68 17.54
C HIS A 259 -16.46 -1.40 18.68
N LEU A 260 -16.52 -0.19 19.26
CA LEU A 260 -15.59 0.22 20.32
C LEU A 260 -15.64 -0.64 21.58
N PRO A 261 -16.83 -1.07 22.08
CA PRO A 261 -16.89 -1.95 23.25
C PRO A 261 -16.21 -3.31 23.00
N LEU A 262 -16.38 -3.87 21.79
CA LEU A 262 -15.73 -5.11 21.40
C LEU A 262 -14.22 -4.94 21.32
N LEU A 263 -13.73 -3.87 20.67
CA LEU A 263 -12.31 -3.57 20.59
C LEU A 263 -11.69 -3.44 21.99
N ASN A 264 -12.33 -2.69 22.88
CA ASN A 264 -11.87 -2.50 24.25
C ASN A 264 -11.85 -3.82 25.03
N ALA A 265 -12.88 -4.65 24.89
CA ALA A 265 -12.92 -5.96 25.56
C ALA A 265 -11.80 -6.87 25.09
N VAL A 266 -11.55 -6.92 23.78
CA VAL A 266 -10.45 -7.70 23.21
C VAL A 266 -9.11 -7.17 23.71
N THR A 267 -8.84 -5.86 23.58
CA THR A 267 -7.54 -5.28 23.93
C THR A 267 -7.25 -5.31 25.45
N ALA A 268 -8.27 -5.23 26.29
CA ALA A 268 -8.11 -5.27 27.76
C ALA A 268 -7.70 -6.67 28.29
N HIS A 269 -8.05 -7.74 27.56
CA HIS A 269 -7.87 -9.12 28.02
C HIS A 269 -6.93 -9.94 27.15
N THR A 270 -6.35 -9.37 26.09
CA THR A 270 -5.44 -10.05 25.17
C THR A 270 -4.09 -9.35 25.10
N LYS A 271 -3.09 -10.12 24.71
CA LYS A 271 -1.78 -9.61 24.32
C LYS A 271 -1.61 -9.78 22.82
N PRO A 272 -0.87 -8.89 22.13
CA PRO A 272 -0.46 -9.14 20.75
C PRO A 272 0.20 -10.51 20.61
N LEU A 273 -0.11 -11.23 19.53
CA LEU A 273 0.44 -12.57 19.30
C LEU A 273 1.98 -12.57 19.27
N GLY A 274 2.59 -11.51 18.72
CA GLY A 274 4.04 -11.33 18.73
C GLY A 274 4.66 -11.27 20.13
N ASP A 275 3.94 -10.74 21.13
CA ASP A 275 4.38 -10.72 22.53
C ASP A 275 4.33 -12.10 23.19
N ILE A 276 3.56 -13.04 22.61
CA ILE A 276 3.39 -14.41 23.11
C ILE A 276 4.38 -15.35 22.47
N VAL A 277 4.49 -15.33 21.13
CA VAL A 277 5.34 -16.27 20.38
C VAL A 277 6.68 -15.69 19.97
N GLY A 278 6.81 -14.37 19.94
CA GLY A 278 7.94 -13.63 19.34
C GLY A 278 7.73 -13.33 17.85
N ASP A 279 8.21 -12.19 17.40
CA ASP A 279 8.04 -11.72 16.01
C ASP A 279 8.69 -12.66 14.99
N ASP A 280 9.77 -13.33 15.32
CA ASP A 280 10.48 -14.29 14.47
C ASP A 280 9.65 -15.55 14.16
N TYR A 281 8.63 -15.82 14.97
CA TYR A 281 7.71 -16.95 14.82
C TYR A 281 6.46 -16.59 14.03
N ILE A 282 6.34 -15.34 13.55
CA ILE A 282 5.27 -14.85 12.66
C ILE A 282 5.90 -14.46 11.32
N PHE A 283 5.69 -15.24 10.30
CA PHE A 283 6.40 -15.10 9.03
C PHE A 283 5.51 -15.31 7.80
N ASN A 284 5.96 -14.88 6.66
CA ASN A 284 5.24 -15.05 5.40
C ASN A 284 5.55 -16.41 4.77
N GLY A 285 4.70 -16.86 3.85
CA GLY A 285 4.97 -18.01 3.01
C GLY A 285 6.14 -17.79 2.02
N ILE A 286 6.43 -18.79 1.20
CA ILE A 286 7.53 -18.75 0.23
C ILE A 286 7.21 -17.85 -0.99
N GLN A 287 8.24 -17.26 -1.57
CA GLN A 287 8.16 -16.46 -2.81
C GLN A 287 9.05 -17.05 -3.90
N THR A 288 8.47 -17.85 -4.76
CA THR A 288 9.23 -18.49 -5.87
C THR A 288 9.53 -17.51 -7.01
N SER A 289 8.74 -16.46 -7.18
CA SER A 289 8.69 -15.56 -8.36
C SER A 289 8.43 -16.29 -9.69
N ALA A 290 8.04 -17.57 -9.63
CA ALA A 290 7.71 -18.40 -10.78
C ALA A 290 6.76 -19.57 -10.40
N ASN A 291 5.67 -19.26 -9.69
CA ASN A 291 4.73 -20.30 -9.19
C ASN A 291 4.22 -21.25 -10.29
N LYS A 292 4.07 -20.75 -11.53
CA LYS A 292 3.64 -21.60 -12.67
C LYS A 292 4.62 -22.73 -12.97
N ILE A 293 5.90 -22.59 -12.61
CA ILE A 293 6.94 -23.58 -12.83
C ILE A 293 7.17 -24.42 -11.59
N TYR A 294 7.23 -23.77 -10.41
CA TYR A 294 7.58 -24.47 -9.18
C TYR A 294 6.44 -25.25 -8.55
N VAL A 295 5.18 -24.83 -8.77
CA VAL A 295 4.02 -25.44 -8.13
C VAL A 295 3.23 -26.29 -9.13
N PHE A 296 3.00 -27.54 -8.77
CA PHE A 296 2.25 -28.48 -9.61
C PHE A 296 1.28 -29.32 -8.80
N VAL A 297 0.28 -29.86 -9.50
CA VAL A 297 -0.64 -30.88 -8.96
C VAL A 297 -0.26 -32.19 -9.59
N PRO A 298 0.08 -33.25 -8.82
CA PRO A 298 0.38 -34.55 -9.36
C PRO A 298 -0.81 -35.15 -10.09
N ILE A 299 -0.58 -35.73 -11.28
CA ILE A 299 -1.56 -36.55 -12.02
C ILE A 299 -1.49 -37.96 -11.53
N SER A 300 -0.29 -38.50 -11.31
CA SER A 300 -0.04 -39.81 -10.76
C SER A 300 1.24 -39.82 -9.91
N GLU A 301 1.41 -40.85 -9.12
CA GLU A 301 2.59 -41.03 -8.32
C GLU A 301 3.02 -42.52 -8.24
N THR A 302 4.33 -42.71 -8.13
CA THR A 302 4.95 -43.96 -7.76
C THR A 302 5.48 -43.89 -6.33
N ARG A 303 6.22 -44.89 -5.89
CA ARG A 303 6.90 -44.87 -4.59
C ARG A 303 7.90 -43.66 -4.49
N THR A 304 8.57 -43.32 -5.57
CA THR A 304 9.71 -42.39 -5.58
C THR A 304 9.50 -41.16 -6.44
N THR A 305 8.48 -41.10 -7.30
CA THR A 305 8.27 -40.06 -8.28
C THR A 305 6.83 -39.55 -8.31
N TYR A 306 6.66 -38.34 -8.87
CA TYR A 306 5.38 -37.75 -9.27
C TYR A 306 5.38 -37.51 -10.77
N THR A 307 4.25 -37.76 -11.45
CA THR A 307 4.00 -37.29 -12.82
C THR A 307 3.05 -36.12 -12.78
N PHE A 308 3.33 -35.08 -13.56
CA PHE A 308 2.52 -33.87 -13.60
C PHE A 308 2.57 -33.20 -14.99
N LYS A 309 1.55 -32.38 -15.29
CA LYS A 309 1.53 -31.51 -16.47
C LYS A 309 2.18 -30.19 -16.16
N ALA A 310 3.23 -29.81 -16.92
CA ALA A 310 4.02 -28.61 -16.68
C ALA A 310 3.47 -27.37 -17.38
N PHE A 311 4.15 -26.24 -17.18
CA PHE A 311 3.83 -24.91 -17.73
C PHE A 311 3.82 -24.86 -19.26
N ASP A 312 4.58 -25.74 -19.92
CA ASP A 312 4.69 -25.89 -21.37
C ASP A 312 3.66 -26.85 -21.99
N GLY A 313 2.81 -27.44 -21.16
CA GLY A 313 1.77 -28.38 -21.54
C GLY A 313 2.23 -29.83 -21.64
N ASN A 314 3.52 -30.10 -21.50
CA ASN A 314 4.08 -31.45 -21.49
C ASN A 314 3.94 -32.16 -20.14
N GLU A 315 3.98 -33.47 -20.13
CA GLU A 315 4.06 -34.25 -18.90
C GLU A 315 5.51 -34.55 -18.56
N TYR A 316 5.83 -34.39 -17.28
CA TYR A 316 7.14 -34.68 -16.71
C TYR A 316 6.97 -35.61 -15.51
N GLU A 317 8.00 -36.42 -15.31
CA GLU A 317 8.18 -37.20 -14.09
C GLU A 317 9.31 -36.56 -13.26
N VAL A 318 9.17 -36.52 -11.92
CA VAL A 318 10.17 -35.93 -11.03
C VAL A 318 10.28 -36.69 -9.73
N GLU A 319 11.46 -36.70 -9.12
CA GLU A 319 11.70 -37.35 -7.85
C GLU A 319 10.95 -36.64 -6.70
N LYS A 320 10.26 -37.41 -5.85
CA LYS A 320 9.57 -36.94 -4.65
C LYS A 320 10.52 -36.18 -3.70
N ALA A 321 11.77 -36.58 -3.64
CA ALA A 321 12.79 -36.03 -2.73
C ALA A 321 13.13 -34.59 -2.94
N VAL A 322 12.85 -34.01 -4.13
CA VAL A 322 13.04 -32.58 -4.45
C VAL A 322 11.74 -31.79 -4.36
N THR A 323 10.73 -32.34 -3.71
CA THR A 323 9.42 -31.68 -3.57
C THR A 323 8.98 -31.59 -2.12
N LYS A 324 8.17 -30.58 -1.81
CA LYS A 324 7.49 -30.43 -0.52
C LYS A 324 5.97 -30.38 -0.71
N PRO A 325 5.17 -30.72 0.33
CA PRO A 325 3.75 -30.45 0.32
C PRO A 325 3.49 -28.96 0.11
N TYR A 326 2.50 -28.62 -0.67
CA TYR A 326 2.14 -27.25 -0.97
C TYR A 326 0.64 -27.06 -0.96
N PHE A 327 0.20 -25.92 -0.43
CA PHE A 327 -1.19 -25.53 -0.52
C PHE A 327 -1.35 -24.42 -1.56
N LYS A 328 -2.07 -24.76 -2.64
CA LYS A 328 -2.39 -23.84 -3.73
C LYS A 328 -3.82 -23.36 -3.52
N THR A 329 -3.98 -22.03 -3.39
CA THR A 329 -5.31 -21.41 -3.35
C THR A 329 -6.03 -21.66 -4.67
N ALA A 330 -7.19 -22.31 -4.62
CA ALA A 330 -8.07 -22.44 -5.77
C ALA A 330 -8.96 -21.20 -5.88
N GLN A 331 -9.17 -20.69 -7.10
CA GLN A 331 -10.18 -19.66 -7.31
C GLN A 331 -11.57 -20.23 -6.95
N GLY A 332 -12.27 -19.56 -6.02
CA GLY A 332 -13.67 -19.85 -5.70
C GLY A 332 -13.93 -21.02 -4.75
N ALA A 333 -12.92 -21.69 -4.19
CA ALA A 333 -13.12 -22.73 -3.20
C ALA A 333 -12.57 -22.28 -1.83
N ASP A 334 -13.39 -22.42 -0.80
CA ASP A 334 -12.96 -22.37 0.60
C ASP A 334 -12.15 -23.62 0.95
N ALA A 335 -10.93 -23.67 0.41
CA ALA A 335 -10.04 -24.81 0.58
C ALA A 335 -9.52 -24.96 2.03
N MET A 336 -9.75 -23.96 2.89
CA MET A 336 -9.44 -23.97 4.32
C MET A 336 -10.73 -23.94 5.15
N SER A 337 -11.67 -24.81 4.84
CA SER A 337 -13.01 -24.78 5.44
C SER A 337 -13.04 -25.13 6.94
N THR A 338 -12.04 -25.85 7.45
CA THR A 338 -11.88 -26.07 8.90
C THR A 338 -10.41 -26.23 9.26
N TYR A 339 -10.01 -25.72 10.42
CA TYR A 339 -8.63 -25.83 10.92
C TYR A 339 -8.19 -27.28 11.18
N ARG A 340 -9.13 -28.24 11.36
CA ARG A 340 -8.86 -29.64 11.64
C ARG A 340 -8.70 -30.52 10.42
N THR A 341 -9.15 -30.07 9.25
CA THR A 341 -9.20 -30.91 8.02
C THR A 341 -8.28 -30.39 6.92
N PHE A 342 -7.36 -29.51 7.24
CA PHE A 342 -6.40 -28.97 6.29
C PHE A 342 -5.53 -30.06 5.67
N LYS A 343 -5.44 -30.06 4.35
CA LYS A 343 -4.56 -30.95 3.59
C LYS A 343 -3.89 -30.19 2.45
N PRO A 344 -2.60 -30.46 2.20
CA PRO A 344 -1.94 -29.94 1.00
C PRO A 344 -2.65 -30.48 -0.25
N ASN A 345 -2.86 -29.62 -1.24
CA ASN A 345 -3.54 -29.95 -2.51
C ASN A 345 -2.61 -29.87 -3.73
N ALA A 346 -1.34 -29.61 -3.52
CA ALA A 346 -0.31 -29.50 -4.55
C ALA A 346 1.08 -29.89 -4.00
N ARG A 347 2.06 -29.83 -4.87
CA ARG A 347 3.48 -29.97 -4.54
C ARG A 347 4.25 -28.77 -5.04
N VAL A 348 5.37 -28.48 -4.40
CA VAL A 348 6.30 -27.45 -4.84
C VAL A 348 7.70 -28.05 -4.96
N PHE A 349 8.42 -27.73 -6.02
CA PHE A 349 9.84 -28.06 -6.11
C PHE A 349 10.62 -27.26 -5.10
N PHE A 350 11.42 -27.92 -4.29
CA PHE A 350 12.22 -27.34 -3.22
C PHE A 350 13.67 -27.69 -3.42
N PRO A 351 14.40 -26.92 -4.26
CA PRO A 351 15.79 -27.21 -4.62
C PRO A 351 16.78 -26.78 -3.54
N TYR A 352 16.43 -26.96 -2.28
CA TYR A 352 17.26 -26.56 -1.12
C TYR A 352 17.48 -27.72 -0.19
N LYS A 353 18.63 -27.70 0.51
CA LYS A 353 19.00 -28.67 1.54
C LYS A 353 19.68 -27.94 2.68
N LYS A 354 19.45 -28.36 3.92
CA LYS A 354 20.17 -27.86 5.09
C LYS A 354 21.63 -28.32 5.04
N ASP A 355 22.52 -27.39 5.33
CA ASP A 355 23.93 -27.66 5.59
C ASP A 355 24.13 -28.19 7.03
N ASN A 356 25.40 -28.34 7.44
CA ASN A 356 25.74 -28.88 8.75
C ASN A 356 25.36 -27.93 9.91
N ASP A 357 25.20 -26.64 9.62
CA ASP A 357 24.83 -25.61 10.58
C ASP A 357 23.32 -25.37 10.61
N GLY A 358 22.55 -26.11 9.79
CA GLY A 358 21.09 -26.04 9.71
C GLY A 358 20.56 -24.99 8.74
N HIS A 359 21.40 -24.23 8.04
CA HIS A 359 21.00 -23.24 7.06
C HIS A 359 20.66 -23.84 5.70
N LEU A 360 19.60 -23.32 5.06
CA LEU A 360 19.18 -23.77 3.74
C LEU A 360 20.11 -23.26 2.64
N GLN A 361 20.73 -24.19 1.95
CA GLN A 361 21.58 -23.96 0.77
C GLN A 361 20.90 -24.48 -0.50
N LEU A 362 21.08 -23.75 -1.60
CA LEU A 362 20.64 -24.21 -2.91
C LEU A 362 21.44 -25.45 -3.30
N ILE A 363 20.76 -26.54 -3.68
CA ILE A 363 21.43 -27.78 -4.12
C ILE A 363 22.18 -27.51 -5.43
N PRO A 364 23.50 -27.69 -5.54
CA PRO A 364 24.24 -27.43 -6.77
C PRO A 364 23.66 -28.17 -7.97
N LEU A 365 23.65 -27.53 -9.15
CA LEU A 365 23.07 -28.11 -10.37
C LEU A 365 23.70 -29.44 -10.75
N THR A 366 25.01 -29.61 -10.54
CA THR A 366 25.73 -30.89 -10.73
C THR A 366 25.25 -31.99 -9.79
N THR A 367 24.85 -31.64 -8.58
CA THR A 367 24.26 -32.58 -7.63
C THR A 367 22.86 -32.96 -8.05
N ILE A 368 22.05 -31.98 -8.53
CA ILE A 368 20.71 -32.23 -9.07
C ILE A 368 20.84 -33.21 -10.26
N GLN A 369 21.70 -32.93 -11.21
CA GLN A 369 21.92 -33.78 -12.39
C GLN A 369 22.25 -35.23 -12.01
N ARG A 370 23.07 -35.42 -10.99
CA ARG A 370 23.51 -36.76 -10.57
C ARG A 370 22.47 -37.50 -9.73
N ARG A 371 21.80 -36.82 -8.80
CA ARG A 371 20.92 -37.44 -7.80
C ARG A 371 19.45 -37.40 -8.15
N TYR A 372 19.04 -36.40 -8.97
CA TYR A 372 17.65 -36.15 -9.34
C TYR A 372 17.54 -35.89 -10.85
N PRO A 373 17.88 -36.90 -11.68
CA PRO A 373 17.99 -36.70 -13.14
C PRO A 373 16.67 -36.35 -13.81
N LEU A 374 15.53 -36.77 -13.26
CA LEU A 374 14.22 -36.42 -13.78
C LEU A 374 13.90 -34.95 -13.52
N PHE A 375 14.16 -34.49 -12.29
CA PHE A 375 14.02 -33.08 -11.95
C PHE A 375 14.99 -32.20 -12.74
N TYR A 376 16.24 -32.69 -12.96
CA TYR A 376 17.20 -31.98 -13.82
C TYR A 376 16.67 -31.77 -15.23
N THR A 377 16.09 -32.79 -15.84
CA THR A 377 15.50 -32.72 -17.18
C THR A 377 14.38 -31.69 -17.24
N PHE A 378 13.46 -31.71 -16.31
CA PHE A 378 12.43 -30.67 -16.17
C PHE A 378 13.00 -29.27 -15.96
N LEU A 379 14.00 -29.16 -15.08
CA LEU A 379 14.63 -27.88 -14.75
C LEU A 379 15.32 -27.25 -15.97
N MET A 380 15.98 -28.09 -16.81
CA MET A 380 16.61 -27.61 -18.05
C MET A 380 15.54 -27.15 -19.08
N ALA A 381 14.41 -27.83 -19.17
CA ALA A 381 13.27 -27.36 -20.00
C ALA A 381 12.71 -26.02 -19.48
N ALA A 382 12.69 -25.80 -18.17
CA ALA A 382 12.20 -24.58 -17.55
C ALA A 382 13.24 -23.42 -17.54
N LYS A 383 14.50 -23.68 -17.86
CA LYS A 383 15.57 -22.68 -17.81
C LYS A 383 15.25 -21.37 -18.58
N PRO A 384 14.74 -21.40 -19.83
CA PRO A 384 14.43 -20.17 -20.56
C PRO A 384 13.46 -19.23 -19.84
N GLU A 385 12.58 -19.79 -19.01
CA GLU A 385 11.61 -19.02 -18.22
C GLU A 385 12.19 -18.58 -16.88
N LEU A 386 13.01 -19.42 -16.24
CA LEU A 386 13.59 -19.15 -14.93
C LEU A 386 14.78 -18.19 -14.97
N ASP A 387 15.50 -18.13 -16.09
CA ASP A 387 16.71 -17.29 -16.29
C ASP A 387 16.37 -15.92 -16.91
N LYS A 388 15.08 -15.56 -17.01
CA LYS A 388 14.68 -14.26 -17.53
C LYS A 388 15.14 -13.12 -16.63
N ALA A 389 15.74 -12.09 -17.22
CA ALA A 389 16.19 -10.87 -16.53
C ALA A 389 15.03 -10.12 -15.82
N SER A 390 13.79 -10.30 -16.30
CA SER A 390 12.57 -9.73 -15.69
C SER A 390 12.12 -10.44 -14.42
N ARG A 391 12.70 -11.62 -14.08
CA ARG A 391 12.35 -12.34 -12.87
C ARG A 391 12.88 -11.64 -11.64
N ASP A 392 12.00 -11.35 -10.69
CA ASP A 392 12.35 -10.68 -9.45
C ASP A 392 13.03 -11.66 -8.48
N ILE A 393 14.36 -11.61 -8.44
CA ILE A 393 15.22 -12.41 -7.55
C ILE A 393 16.00 -11.47 -6.63
N GLN A 394 15.82 -11.63 -5.32
CA GLN A 394 16.52 -10.84 -4.30
C GLN A 394 16.96 -11.75 -3.13
N PRO A 395 18.21 -11.66 -2.67
CA PRO A 395 19.31 -10.95 -3.31
C PRO A 395 19.60 -11.51 -4.71
N LYS A 396 20.24 -10.72 -5.57
CA LYS A 396 20.58 -11.20 -6.92
C LYS A 396 21.48 -12.44 -6.84
N PRO A 397 21.39 -13.37 -7.82
CA PRO A 397 22.29 -14.51 -7.90
C PRO A 397 23.75 -14.07 -7.84
N THR A 398 24.56 -14.80 -7.10
CA THR A 398 26.01 -14.54 -6.98
C THR A 398 26.80 -15.26 -8.08
N THR A 399 26.21 -16.32 -8.63
CA THR A 399 26.78 -17.12 -9.73
C THR A 399 25.74 -17.33 -10.83
N ALA A 400 26.22 -17.61 -12.05
CA ALA A 400 25.36 -17.91 -13.19
C ALA A 400 24.54 -19.20 -13.02
N ASP A 401 24.93 -20.08 -12.09
CA ASP A 401 24.26 -21.37 -11.86
C ASP A 401 23.12 -21.30 -10.83
N GLU A 402 22.83 -20.09 -10.28
CA GLU A 402 21.75 -19.93 -9.29
C GLU A 402 20.38 -19.52 -9.91
N TRP A 403 20.23 -19.56 -11.24
CA TRP A 403 19.04 -19.11 -11.96
C TRP A 403 17.75 -19.83 -11.53
N TYR A 404 17.84 -21.06 -10.96
CA TYR A 404 16.70 -21.84 -10.46
C TYR A 404 16.40 -21.64 -8.98
N ARG A 405 16.96 -20.62 -8.33
CA ARG A 405 16.60 -20.26 -6.94
C ARG A 405 15.24 -19.58 -6.88
N TYR A 406 14.62 -19.58 -5.71
CA TYR A 406 13.41 -18.80 -5.47
C TYR A 406 13.67 -17.30 -5.55
N GLY A 407 12.63 -16.52 -5.84
CA GLY A 407 12.74 -15.08 -5.97
C GLY A 407 13.10 -14.37 -4.67
N ARG A 408 12.67 -14.91 -3.53
CA ARG A 408 13.01 -14.38 -2.20
C ARG A 408 13.43 -15.52 -1.29
N HIS A 409 14.45 -15.29 -0.46
CA HIS A 409 14.85 -16.22 0.61
C HIS A 409 14.20 -15.89 1.96
N GLN A 410 13.48 -14.79 2.04
CA GLN A 410 12.76 -14.37 3.22
C GLN A 410 11.86 -15.51 3.74
N SER A 411 11.98 -15.80 5.02
CA SER A 411 11.19 -16.82 5.73
C SER A 411 11.35 -18.27 5.18
N LEU A 412 12.32 -18.54 4.32
CA LEU A 412 12.42 -19.85 3.68
C LEU A 412 12.72 -20.96 4.70
N GLU A 413 13.61 -20.71 5.65
CA GLU A 413 13.94 -21.66 6.73
C GLU A 413 12.78 -21.82 7.72
N ALA A 414 12.16 -20.71 8.10
CA ALA A 414 11.01 -20.70 9.01
C ALA A 414 9.81 -21.47 8.43
N CYS A 415 9.60 -21.44 7.12
CA CYS A 415 8.52 -22.17 6.46
C CYS A 415 8.64 -23.69 6.56
N GLU A 416 9.82 -24.26 6.83
CA GLU A 416 10.05 -25.71 6.96
C GLU A 416 9.57 -26.33 8.28
N VAL A 417 9.11 -25.51 9.23
CA VAL A 417 8.55 -26.01 10.49
C VAL A 417 7.34 -26.92 10.18
N GLU A 418 7.31 -28.11 10.79
CA GLU A 418 6.27 -29.11 10.54
C GLU A 418 4.93 -28.64 11.11
N GLU A 419 4.91 -28.22 12.37
CA GLU A 419 3.70 -27.77 13.06
C GLU A 419 3.59 -26.24 13.03
N LYS A 420 2.53 -25.73 12.40
CA LYS A 420 2.28 -24.29 12.29
C LYS A 420 0.83 -23.98 12.00
N MET A 421 0.40 -22.79 12.35
CA MET A 421 -0.88 -22.23 11.92
C MET A 421 -0.68 -21.44 10.61
N ILE A 422 -1.56 -21.69 9.65
CA ILE A 422 -1.62 -20.98 8.36
C ILE A 422 -2.81 -20.03 8.44
N VAL A 423 -2.56 -18.73 8.21
CA VAL A 423 -3.57 -17.67 8.30
C VAL A 423 -3.67 -16.94 6.97
N GLY A 424 -4.86 -16.81 6.42
CA GLY A 424 -5.11 -16.04 5.20
C GLY A 424 -4.93 -14.54 5.45
N VAL A 425 -4.11 -13.86 4.62
CA VAL A 425 -3.79 -12.42 4.78
C VAL A 425 -5.01 -11.54 4.53
N LEU A 426 -5.84 -11.89 3.54
CA LEU A 426 -7.11 -11.21 3.26
C LEU A 426 -8.23 -12.24 3.26
N ALA A 427 -9.11 -12.13 4.24
CA ALA A 427 -10.27 -12.98 4.37
C ALA A 427 -11.47 -12.15 4.86
N GLN A 428 -12.64 -12.42 4.31
CA GLN A 428 -13.92 -11.86 4.78
C GLN A 428 -14.51 -12.66 5.95
N THR A 429 -14.02 -13.89 6.11
CA THR A 429 -14.39 -14.82 7.19
C THR A 429 -13.12 -15.39 7.79
N ASP A 430 -13.23 -16.07 8.92
CA ASP A 430 -12.13 -16.77 9.58
C ASP A 430 -11.44 -17.74 8.62
N LYS A 431 -10.15 -17.52 8.35
CA LYS A 431 -9.39 -18.29 7.38
C LYS A 431 -8.04 -18.69 7.97
N TYR A 432 -8.08 -19.74 8.77
CA TYR A 432 -6.89 -20.32 9.40
C TYR A 432 -6.97 -21.83 9.44
N ALA A 433 -5.83 -22.46 9.47
CA ALA A 433 -5.70 -23.91 9.60
C ALA A 433 -4.44 -24.30 10.36
N ILE A 434 -4.47 -25.43 11.06
CA ILE A 434 -3.28 -26.02 11.67
C ILE A 434 -2.71 -27.05 10.69
N ASP A 435 -1.44 -26.89 10.37
CA ASP A 435 -0.67 -27.79 9.53
C ASP A 435 0.35 -28.58 10.36
N ASN A 436 0.32 -29.91 10.23
CA ASN A 436 1.27 -30.84 10.84
C ASN A 436 2.06 -31.63 9.77
N ASN A 437 2.07 -31.14 8.53
CA ASN A 437 2.66 -31.84 7.39
C ASN A 437 3.86 -31.10 6.78
N GLY A 438 4.29 -29.98 7.40
CA GLY A 438 5.32 -29.12 6.82
C GLY A 438 4.89 -28.51 5.48
N THR A 439 3.60 -28.20 5.32
CA THR A 439 3.05 -27.66 4.08
C THR A 439 3.57 -26.25 3.84
N LEU A 440 4.10 -25.99 2.64
CA LEU A 440 4.49 -24.68 2.19
C LEU A 440 3.31 -23.96 1.54
N VAL A 441 3.28 -22.64 1.66
CA VAL A 441 2.24 -21.76 1.10
C VAL A 441 2.88 -20.56 0.43
N SER A 442 2.16 -19.89 -0.47
CA SER A 442 2.67 -18.66 -1.08
C SER A 442 2.60 -17.50 -0.12
N SER A 443 3.63 -16.65 -0.18
CA SER A 443 3.66 -15.31 0.42
C SER A 443 3.03 -14.28 -0.50
N GLY A 444 2.52 -13.20 0.12
CA GLY A 444 2.27 -11.93 -0.55
C GLY A 444 0.94 -11.77 -1.27
N GLY A 445 0.58 -10.51 -1.52
CA GLY A 445 -0.61 -10.10 -2.25
C GLY A 445 -1.94 -10.44 -1.55
N THR A 446 -3.01 -10.33 -2.30
CA THR A 446 -4.38 -10.60 -1.83
C THR A 446 -4.70 -12.09 -1.61
N ALA A 447 -3.84 -12.98 -2.08
CA ALA A 447 -4.02 -14.44 -1.99
C ALA A 447 -2.90 -15.13 -1.18
N GLY A 448 -2.11 -14.36 -0.43
CA GLY A 448 -1.01 -14.88 0.39
C GLY A 448 -1.46 -15.36 1.77
N TYR A 449 -0.52 -16.05 2.42
CA TYR A 449 -0.69 -16.55 3.77
C TYR A 449 0.42 -16.05 4.68
N CYS A 450 0.04 -15.80 5.93
CA CYS A 450 0.94 -15.64 7.05
C CYS A 450 1.00 -16.96 7.82
N LEU A 451 2.15 -17.26 8.37
CA LEU A 451 2.40 -18.49 9.14
C LEU A 451 2.77 -18.10 10.57
N VAL A 452 2.28 -18.86 11.52
CA VAL A 452 2.63 -18.75 12.93
C VAL A 452 3.14 -20.09 13.39
N SER A 453 4.33 -20.11 13.98
CA SER A 453 4.87 -21.26 14.71
C SER A 453 5.09 -20.88 16.18
N ILE A 454 5.51 -21.84 16.98
CA ILE A 454 5.72 -21.64 18.40
C ILE A 454 7.16 -22.01 18.75
N PRO A 455 7.84 -21.26 19.62
CA PRO A 455 9.12 -21.65 20.17
C PRO A 455 9.04 -23.02 20.85
N SER A 456 10.10 -23.81 20.73
CA SER A 456 10.17 -25.14 21.33
C SER A 456 10.09 -25.15 22.87
N ASP A 457 10.44 -24.03 23.50
CA ASP A 457 10.39 -23.80 24.95
C ASP A 457 9.13 -23.05 25.41
N SER A 458 8.18 -22.82 24.49
CA SER A 458 6.91 -22.15 24.84
C SER A 458 6.06 -23.01 25.76
N GLN A 459 5.42 -22.37 26.73
CA GLN A 459 4.39 -22.99 27.58
C GLN A 459 3.05 -23.21 26.86
N TYR A 460 2.88 -22.67 25.65
CA TYR A 460 1.66 -22.77 24.86
C TYR A 460 1.87 -23.73 23.69
N SER A 461 0.83 -24.44 23.30
CA SER A 461 0.79 -25.20 22.06
C SER A 461 0.12 -24.39 20.94
N ILE A 462 0.36 -24.76 19.68
CA ILE A 462 -0.29 -24.13 18.52
C ILE A 462 -1.83 -24.24 18.57
N TYR A 463 -2.36 -25.23 19.26
CA TYR A 463 -3.79 -25.47 19.43
C TYR A 463 -4.42 -24.58 20.51
N TYR A 464 -3.59 -23.91 21.31
CA TYR A 464 -4.04 -22.95 22.34
C TYR A 464 -4.18 -21.54 21.77
N ILE A 465 -3.31 -21.17 20.84
CA ILE A 465 -3.29 -19.88 20.17
C ILE A 465 -4.35 -19.82 19.06
#